data_4ca4566bda2805a6208553a8a06e0671
#
_entry.id   4ca4566bda2805a6208553a8a06e0671
#
_cell.length_a   1.000
_cell.length_b   1.000
_cell.length_c   1.000
_cell.angle_alpha   90.00
_cell.angle_beta   90.00
_cell.angle_gamma   90.00
#
_symmetry.space_group_name_H-M   'P 1'
#
loop_
_entity.id
_entity.type
_entity.pdbx_description
1 polymer ?
#
loop_
_entity_poly.entity_id
_entity_poly.type
_entity_poly.pdbx_seq_one_letter_code
_entity_poly.pdbx_strand_id
1 'polypeptide(L)'
;MRLIGAALVLSLVTGCSSWKVAPEDIRPVPADRLLSHQQPLATGGQITVSRDLGGMGAGCYIAVLIDRKVAARIGVGEEAQFQVPVGTRVLGIGIDKADDTLCGKGRLNLEQALSVEAGSQHAFRIRTDNIKGVYITPVEE
;
A
#
# COMPACT_ATOMS: atom_id res chain seq x y z
N MET A 1 57.88 -13.41 -4.92
CA MET A 1 56.49 -13.81 -4.57
C MET A 1 55.61 -12.61 -4.66
N ARG A 2 54.76 -12.56 -5.68
CA ARG A 2 53.79 -11.50 -5.85
C ARG A 2 52.45 -12.01 -5.33
N LEU A 3 52.02 -11.48 -4.20
CA LEU A 3 50.67 -11.70 -3.66
C LEU A 3 49.69 -10.84 -4.45
N ILE A 4 48.91 -11.46 -5.32
CA ILE A 4 47.79 -10.84 -6.01
C ILE A 4 46.64 -10.88 -5.04
N GLY A 5 46.36 -9.73 -4.41
CA GLY A 5 45.17 -9.55 -3.60
C GLY A 5 43.95 -9.51 -4.51
N ALA A 6 43.16 -10.57 -4.49
CA ALA A 6 41.84 -10.57 -5.12
C ALA A 6 40.91 -9.68 -4.30
N ALA A 7 40.64 -8.47 -4.77
CA ALA A 7 39.61 -7.62 -4.22
C ALA A 7 38.26 -8.21 -4.63
N LEU A 8 37.58 -8.83 -3.65
CA LEU A 8 36.20 -9.31 -3.80
C LEU A 8 35.28 -8.09 -3.80
N VAL A 9 34.91 -7.66 -4.99
CA VAL A 9 33.86 -6.62 -5.14
C VAL A 9 32.54 -7.27 -4.77
N LEU A 10 32.10 -7.03 -3.54
CA LEU A 10 30.76 -7.39 -3.10
C LEU A 10 29.78 -6.44 -3.78
N SER A 11 29.18 -6.88 -4.88
CA SER A 11 28.10 -6.17 -5.54
C SER A 11 26.90 -6.17 -4.58
N LEU A 12 26.69 -5.06 -3.89
CA LEU A 12 25.46 -4.81 -3.13
C LEU A 12 24.32 -4.70 -4.15
N VAL A 13 23.64 -5.80 -4.39
CA VAL A 13 22.38 -5.78 -5.13
C VAL A 13 21.34 -5.13 -4.23
N THR A 14 21.29 -3.81 -4.26
CA THR A 14 20.19 -3.06 -3.64
C THR A 14 18.93 -3.35 -4.47
N GLY A 15 18.17 -4.35 -4.03
CA GLY A 15 16.91 -4.71 -4.68
C GLY A 15 15.93 -3.55 -4.66
N CYS A 16 15.04 -3.47 -5.66
CA CYS A 16 13.95 -2.48 -5.73
C CYS A 16 12.82 -2.79 -4.73
N SER A 17 13.15 -3.34 -3.58
CA SER A 17 12.19 -3.68 -2.53
C SER A 17 11.88 -2.49 -1.65
N SER A 18 10.64 -2.40 -1.20
CA SER A 18 10.20 -1.42 -0.21
C SER A 18 10.52 -1.90 1.21
N TRP A 19 10.46 -0.98 2.16
CA TRP A 19 10.64 -1.28 3.58
C TRP A 19 9.55 -0.62 4.44
N LYS A 20 9.25 -1.25 5.57
CA LYS A 20 8.22 -0.79 6.50
C LYS A 20 8.57 0.58 7.07
N VAL A 21 7.58 1.46 7.13
CA VAL A 21 7.69 2.75 7.80
C VAL A 21 7.71 2.54 9.31
N ALA A 22 8.61 3.22 10.02
CA ALA A 22 8.55 3.26 11.46
C ALA A 22 7.25 3.93 11.92
N PRO A 23 6.60 3.45 13.00
CA PRO A 23 5.31 4.00 13.44
C PRO A 23 5.30 5.52 13.63
N GLU A 24 6.38 6.08 14.13
CA GLU A 24 6.55 7.53 14.36
C GLU A 24 6.69 8.35 13.08
N ASP A 25 7.02 7.70 11.97
CA ASP A 25 7.22 8.35 10.67
C ASP A 25 6.03 8.16 9.71
N ILE A 26 5.02 7.39 10.11
CA ILE A 26 3.80 7.22 9.32
C ILE A 26 3.05 8.55 9.28
N ARG A 27 2.66 8.96 8.07
CA ARG A 27 1.88 10.18 7.85
C ARG A 27 0.47 9.82 7.40
N PRO A 28 -0.55 10.53 7.89
CA PRO A 28 -1.90 10.32 7.38
C PRO A 28 -2.00 10.79 5.92
N VAL A 29 -2.81 10.08 5.13
CA VAL A 29 -3.18 10.56 3.80
C VAL A 29 -3.92 11.88 3.95
N PRO A 30 -3.54 12.95 3.24
CA PRO A 30 -4.24 14.23 3.28
C PRO A 30 -5.71 14.12 2.87
N ALA A 31 -6.56 14.99 3.42
CA ALA A 31 -8.01 14.96 3.23
C ALA A 31 -8.45 15.04 1.76
N ASP A 32 -7.71 15.76 0.92
CA ASP A 32 -8.00 15.89 -0.51
C ASP A 32 -7.79 14.58 -1.30
N ARG A 33 -7.11 13.60 -0.72
CA ARG A 33 -6.91 12.27 -1.31
C ARG A 33 -7.68 11.16 -0.59
N LEU A 34 -8.50 11.49 0.42
CA LEU A 34 -9.45 10.59 1.09
C LEU A 34 -10.83 10.79 0.47
N LEU A 35 -11.28 9.85 -0.37
CA LEU A 35 -12.43 10.04 -1.25
C LEU A 35 -13.72 9.44 -0.72
N SER A 36 -13.65 8.42 0.14
CA SER A 36 -14.82 7.76 0.71
C SER A 36 -14.51 7.01 2.00
N HIS A 37 -15.55 6.50 2.66
CA HIS A 37 -15.45 5.66 3.87
C HIS A 37 -14.79 6.37 5.06
N GLN A 38 -14.94 7.67 5.16
CA GLN A 38 -14.37 8.48 6.25
C GLN A 38 -15.36 8.79 7.37
N GLN A 39 -16.64 8.56 7.14
CA GLN A 39 -17.68 8.86 8.13
C GLN A 39 -17.82 7.71 9.14
N PRO A 40 -17.93 8.01 10.44
CA PRO A 40 -18.22 7.00 11.44
C PRO A 40 -19.52 6.24 11.11
N LEU A 41 -19.51 4.94 11.36
CA LEU A 41 -20.68 4.07 11.22
C LEU A 41 -21.16 3.61 12.59
N ALA A 42 -22.47 3.57 12.80
CA ALA A 42 -23.06 3.02 14.02
C ALA A 42 -22.73 1.53 14.18
N THR A 43 -22.67 0.81 13.05
CA THR A 43 -22.28 -0.59 12.98
C THR A 43 -21.34 -0.76 11.78
N GLY A 44 -20.17 -1.27 12.01
CA GLY A 44 -19.20 -1.47 10.95
C GLY A 44 -17.86 -1.90 11.51
N GLY A 45 -16.91 -2.07 10.62
CA GLY A 45 -15.52 -2.34 10.94
C GLY A 45 -14.59 -1.27 10.37
N GLN A 46 -13.31 -1.41 10.65
CA GLN A 46 -12.27 -0.50 10.20
C GLN A 46 -11.24 -1.25 9.37
N ILE A 47 -10.88 -0.67 8.24
CA ILE A 47 -9.73 -1.11 7.43
C ILE A 47 -8.68 -0.02 7.50
N THR A 48 -7.46 -0.40 7.84
CA THR A 48 -6.30 0.48 7.82
C THR A 48 -5.34 -0.01 6.74
N VAL A 49 -4.91 0.88 5.86
CA VAL A 49 -3.95 0.58 4.80
C VAL A 49 -2.77 1.53 4.93
N SER A 50 -1.58 0.98 5.08
CA SER A 50 -0.32 1.72 5.06
C SER A 50 0.49 1.36 3.82
N ARG A 51 1.33 2.27 3.36
CA ARG A 51 2.23 2.02 2.24
C ARG A 51 3.67 2.17 2.66
N ASP A 52 4.46 1.16 2.35
CA ASP A 52 5.89 1.13 2.61
C ASP A 52 6.63 2.28 1.92
N LEU A 53 7.83 2.56 2.40
CA LEU A 53 8.77 3.50 1.78
C LEU A 53 9.55 2.80 0.66
N GLY A 54 9.94 3.58 -0.35
CA GLY A 54 10.80 3.11 -1.42
C GLY A 54 10.11 2.13 -2.38
N GLY A 55 10.93 1.40 -3.10
CA GLY A 55 10.47 0.48 -4.13
C GLY A 55 10.15 1.16 -5.46
N MET A 56 9.88 0.34 -6.47
CA MET A 56 9.50 0.82 -7.80
C MET A 56 8.14 1.52 -7.74
N GLY A 57 8.02 2.65 -8.41
CA GLY A 57 6.78 3.44 -8.44
C GLY A 57 6.55 4.30 -7.18
N ALA A 58 7.59 4.50 -6.35
CA ALA A 58 7.49 5.29 -5.12
C ALA A 58 7.01 6.73 -5.35
N GLY A 59 7.26 7.31 -6.51
CA GLY A 59 6.78 8.65 -6.87
C GLY A 59 5.33 8.71 -7.33
N CYS A 60 4.65 7.56 -7.48
CA CYS A 60 3.26 7.50 -7.90
C CYS A 60 2.33 7.26 -6.71
N TYR A 61 1.14 7.82 -6.73
CA TYR A 61 0.07 7.38 -5.81
C TYR A 61 -0.47 6.03 -6.26
N ILE A 62 -0.91 5.23 -5.28
CA ILE A 62 -1.65 4.00 -5.51
C ILE A 62 -3.11 4.25 -5.11
N ALA A 63 -4.04 3.86 -5.96
CA ALA A 63 -5.45 3.87 -5.60
C ALA A 63 -5.76 2.71 -4.65
N VAL A 64 -6.37 3.02 -3.52
CA VAL A 64 -6.98 2.02 -2.63
C VAL A 64 -8.47 1.99 -2.93
N LEU A 65 -8.99 0.80 -3.25
CA LEU A 65 -10.38 0.61 -3.63
C LEU A 65 -11.12 -0.22 -2.57
N ILE A 66 -12.33 0.20 -2.28
CA ILE A 66 -13.27 -0.58 -1.46
C ILE A 66 -14.52 -0.81 -2.31
N ASP A 67 -14.90 -2.08 -2.44
CA ASP A 67 -15.99 -2.51 -3.32
C ASP A 67 -15.83 -1.95 -4.74
N ARG A 68 -14.60 -1.97 -5.25
CA ARG A 68 -14.18 -1.54 -6.60
C ARG A 68 -14.33 -0.05 -6.89
N LYS A 69 -14.49 0.76 -5.85
CA LYS A 69 -14.50 2.22 -5.95
C LYS A 69 -13.29 2.80 -5.26
N VAL A 70 -12.67 3.81 -5.85
CA VAL A 70 -11.51 4.47 -5.25
C VAL A 70 -11.91 5.15 -3.94
N ALA A 71 -11.32 4.69 -2.85
CA ALA A 71 -11.55 5.23 -1.51
C ALA A 71 -10.45 6.19 -1.06
N ALA A 72 -9.23 6.00 -1.55
CA ALA A 72 -8.11 6.91 -1.30
C ALA A 72 -7.03 6.77 -2.38
N ARG A 73 -6.17 7.79 -2.44
CA ARG A 73 -4.93 7.79 -3.23
C ARG A 73 -3.77 7.91 -2.26
N ILE A 74 -2.98 6.85 -2.11
CA ILE A 74 -1.98 6.73 -1.06
C ILE A 74 -0.56 6.88 -1.61
N GLY A 75 0.24 7.73 -0.98
CA GLY A 75 1.66 7.89 -1.24
C GLY A 75 2.52 7.02 -0.33
N VAL A 76 3.81 6.93 -0.62
CA VAL A 76 4.76 6.19 0.22
C VAL A 76 4.81 6.78 1.63
N GLY A 77 4.90 5.92 2.64
CA GLY A 77 4.98 6.33 4.04
C GLY A 77 3.65 6.85 4.61
N GLU A 78 2.56 6.71 3.88
CA GLU A 78 1.24 7.19 4.30
C GLU A 78 0.35 6.04 4.78
N GLU A 79 -0.65 6.41 5.57
CA GLU A 79 -1.67 5.51 6.08
C GLU A 79 -3.06 6.13 5.93
N ALA A 80 -4.03 5.32 5.54
CA ALA A 80 -5.43 5.68 5.47
C ALA A 80 -6.26 4.71 6.29
N GLN A 81 -7.30 5.22 6.95
CA GLN A 81 -8.29 4.44 7.69
C GLN A 81 -9.65 4.58 7.02
N PHE A 82 -10.37 3.48 6.92
CA PHE A 82 -11.68 3.43 6.28
C PHE A 82 -12.70 2.81 7.22
N GLN A 83 -13.86 3.45 7.33
CA GLN A 83 -15.01 2.92 8.04
C GLN A 83 -15.88 2.17 7.03
N VAL A 84 -16.06 0.88 7.22
CA VAL A 84 -16.73 0.02 6.24
C VAL A 84 -17.92 -0.72 6.85
N PRO A 85 -19.02 -0.89 6.09
CA PRO A 85 -20.17 -1.64 6.57
C PRO A 85 -19.83 -3.12 6.82
N VAL A 86 -20.57 -3.73 7.72
CA VAL A 86 -20.54 -5.18 7.97
C VAL A 86 -20.87 -5.95 6.68
N GLY A 87 -20.23 -7.07 6.48
CA GLY A 87 -20.42 -7.98 5.36
C GLY A 87 -19.14 -8.24 4.60
N THR A 88 -19.25 -8.93 3.48
CA THR A 88 -18.12 -9.15 2.60
C THR A 88 -17.80 -7.88 1.82
N ARG A 89 -16.60 -7.38 2.00
CA ARG A 89 -16.06 -6.22 1.26
C ARG A 89 -14.96 -6.68 0.32
N VAL A 90 -14.73 -5.95 -0.74
CA VAL A 90 -13.61 -6.16 -1.64
C VAL A 90 -12.60 -5.05 -1.42
N LEU A 91 -11.40 -5.41 -0.95
CA LEU A 91 -10.28 -4.48 -0.81
C LEU A 91 -9.37 -4.66 -2.01
N GLY A 92 -9.08 -3.57 -2.69
CA GLY A 92 -8.23 -3.57 -3.87
C GLY A 92 -7.19 -2.48 -3.85
N ILE A 93 -6.15 -2.69 -4.63
CA ILE A 93 -5.19 -1.64 -5.00
C ILE A 93 -5.06 -1.60 -6.52
N GLY A 94 -4.90 -0.41 -7.03
CA GLY A 94 -4.82 -0.20 -8.47
C GLY A 94 -4.05 1.06 -8.82
N ILE A 95 -3.98 1.31 -10.11
CA ILE A 95 -3.40 2.52 -10.64
C ILE A 95 -4.34 3.68 -10.36
N ASP A 96 -3.75 4.82 -10.07
CA ASP A 96 -4.49 6.08 -10.07
C ASP A 96 -4.85 6.50 -11.48
N LYS A 97 -6.04 6.14 -11.93
CA LYS A 97 -6.54 6.46 -13.27
C LYS A 97 -6.79 7.94 -13.49
N ALA A 98 -6.84 8.74 -12.42
CA ALA A 98 -6.94 10.18 -12.51
C ALA A 98 -5.60 10.85 -12.83
N ASP A 99 -4.49 10.10 -12.72
CA ASP A 99 -3.16 10.57 -13.06
C ASP A 99 -2.94 10.43 -14.59
N ASP A 100 -2.70 11.52 -15.26
CA ASP A 100 -2.46 11.58 -16.72
C ASP A 100 -0.98 11.37 -17.09
N THR A 101 -0.11 11.17 -16.09
CA THR A 101 1.31 10.85 -16.28
C THR A 101 1.53 9.35 -16.52
N LEU A 102 2.80 8.92 -16.55
CA LEU A 102 3.16 7.52 -16.63
C LEU A 102 2.64 6.69 -15.44
N CYS A 103 2.39 7.32 -14.30
CA CYS A 103 1.78 6.69 -13.13
C CYS A 103 0.37 6.12 -13.43
N GLY A 104 -0.40 6.80 -14.27
CA GLY A 104 -1.73 6.36 -14.66
C GLY A 104 -1.78 5.28 -15.75
N LYS A 105 -0.64 4.86 -16.28
CA LYS A 105 -0.55 3.94 -17.44
C LYS A 105 -0.15 2.51 -17.08
N GLY A 106 0.09 2.21 -15.83
CA GLY A 106 0.44 0.86 -15.39
C GLY A 106 -0.75 -0.11 -15.42
N ARG A 107 -0.55 -1.32 -14.88
CA ARG A 107 -1.53 -2.41 -14.90
C ARG A 107 -1.88 -2.95 -13.52
N LEU A 108 -1.50 -2.25 -12.47
CA LEU A 108 -1.79 -2.70 -11.12
C LEU A 108 -3.31 -2.82 -10.91
N ASN A 109 -3.76 -4.01 -10.60
CA ASN A 109 -5.15 -4.30 -10.28
C ASN A 109 -5.20 -5.59 -9.47
N LEU A 110 -5.15 -5.46 -8.16
CA LEU A 110 -5.21 -6.56 -7.21
C LEU A 110 -6.39 -6.35 -6.28
N GLU A 111 -7.16 -7.38 -6.03
CA GLU A 111 -8.28 -7.32 -5.10
C GLU A 111 -8.41 -8.61 -4.31
N GLN A 112 -8.97 -8.51 -3.12
CA GLN A 112 -9.25 -9.62 -2.23
C GLN A 112 -10.56 -9.39 -1.49
N ALA A 113 -11.27 -10.48 -1.23
CA ALA A 113 -12.45 -10.45 -0.39
C ALA A 113 -12.05 -10.37 1.10
N LEU A 114 -12.81 -9.62 1.86
CA LEU A 114 -12.61 -9.42 3.28
C LEU A 114 -13.95 -9.50 4.01
N SER A 115 -14.03 -10.37 5.02
CA SER A 115 -15.21 -10.43 5.88
C SER A 115 -15.08 -9.39 6.98
N VAL A 116 -15.99 -8.41 6.98
CA VAL A 116 -16.04 -7.35 7.99
C VAL A 116 -17.16 -7.62 8.96
N GLU A 117 -16.80 -7.74 10.22
CA GLU A 117 -17.74 -7.88 11.35
C GLU A 117 -17.82 -6.58 12.14
N ALA A 118 -18.90 -6.42 12.91
CA ALA A 118 -19.07 -5.25 13.75
C ALA A 118 -17.90 -5.13 14.75
N GLY A 119 -17.26 -3.95 14.79
CA GLY A 119 -16.12 -3.68 15.65
C GLY A 119 -14.80 -4.32 15.22
N SER A 120 -14.77 -5.02 14.07
CA SER A 120 -13.53 -5.62 13.57
C SER A 120 -12.54 -4.57 13.10
N GLN A 121 -11.25 -4.88 13.23
CA GLN A 121 -10.15 -4.05 12.74
C GLN A 121 -9.24 -4.90 11.87
N HIS A 122 -8.99 -4.42 10.65
CA HIS A 122 -8.14 -5.08 9.68
C HIS A 122 -7.05 -4.13 9.23
N ALA A 123 -5.80 -4.55 9.29
CA ALA A 123 -4.67 -3.75 8.86
C ALA A 123 -3.93 -4.42 7.71
N PHE A 124 -3.56 -3.63 6.71
CA PHE A 124 -2.86 -4.08 5.52
C PHE A 124 -1.68 -3.18 5.21
N ARG A 125 -0.69 -3.75 4.54
CA ARG A 125 0.48 -3.04 4.03
C ARG A 125 0.59 -3.19 2.53
N ILE A 126 0.80 -2.09 1.83
CA ILE A 126 1.20 -2.08 0.42
C ILE A 126 2.72 -2.15 0.37
N ARG A 127 3.22 -3.16 -0.29
CA ARG A 127 4.64 -3.49 -0.40
C ARG A 127 5.05 -3.57 -1.87
N THR A 128 6.35 -3.47 -2.09
CA THR A 128 6.94 -3.67 -3.43
C THR A 128 8.17 -4.57 -3.31
N ASP A 129 8.29 -5.53 -4.21
CA ASP A 129 9.52 -6.31 -4.36
C ASP A 129 9.83 -6.57 -5.84
N ASN A 130 11.00 -7.15 -6.10
CA ASN A 130 11.48 -7.39 -7.46
C ASN A 130 10.74 -8.53 -8.19
N ILE A 131 10.04 -9.38 -7.46
CA ILE A 131 9.39 -10.57 -8.00
C ILE A 131 7.90 -10.31 -8.21
N LYS A 132 7.22 -9.84 -7.17
CA LYS A 132 5.77 -9.61 -7.18
C LYS A 132 5.37 -8.24 -7.72
N GLY A 133 6.32 -7.29 -7.79
CA GLY A 133 6.00 -5.89 -8.02
C GLY A 133 5.28 -5.29 -6.80
N VAL A 134 4.23 -4.53 -7.05
CA VAL A 134 3.40 -3.94 -5.99
C VAL A 134 2.33 -4.93 -5.56
N TYR A 135 2.19 -5.15 -4.28
CA TYR A 135 1.19 -6.05 -3.71
C TYR A 135 0.74 -5.58 -2.32
N ILE A 136 -0.36 -6.15 -1.83
CA ILE A 136 -0.92 -5.84 -0.52
C ILE A 136 -0.98 -7.09 0.34
N THR A 137 -0.60 -6.97 1.61
CA THR A 137 -0.63 -8.07 2.57
C THR A 137 -1.25 -7.65 3.88
N PRO A 138 -1.94 -8.57 4.60
CA PRO A 138 -2.31 -8.32 5.99
C PRO A 138 -1.07 -8.00 6.84
N VAL A 139 -1.25 -7.14 7.83
CA VAL A 139 -0.26 -6.93 8.88
C VAL A 139 -0.43 -8.07 9.87
N GLU A 140 0.62 -8.85 10.06
CA GLU A 140 0.66 -9.88 11.10
C GLU A 140 0.95 -9.21 12.45
N GLU A 141 0.18 -9.59 13.46
CA GLU A 141 0.40 -9.16 14.85
C GLU A 141 1.53 -9.96 15.51
#